data_5d7438a4db643d16bc0dae169681517a
#
_entry.id   5d7438a4db643d16bc0dae169681517a
#
_cell.length_a   1.000
_cell.length_b   1.000
_cell.length_c   1.000
_cell.angle_alpha   90.00
_cell.angle_beta   90.00
_cell.angle_gamma   90.00
#
_symmetry.space_group_name_H-M   'P 1'
#
loop_
_entity.id
_entity.type
_entity.pdbx_description
1 polymer ?
#
loop_
_entity_poly.entity_id
_entity_poly.type
_entity_poly.pdbx_seq_one_letter_code
_entity_poly.pdbx_strand_id
1 'polypeptide(L)'
;LASLFPIISPTLTQVIVRKPFSILGRGEWSQETSMTRTSYGIALVLMMLSWILWGLAHKFILLGLGVDASLALLIGSFSIAWLVGFFAFFLPAGLGAREGVFTFNLSLFLSGGVAGLVAVLSRTLNVLVEVVVFAFGLTMISPEELEEE
;
A
#
# COMPACT_ATOMS: atom_id res chain seq x y z
N LEU A 1 -6.73 -2.88 0.75
CA LEU A 1 -7.81 -3.54 -0.03
C LEU A 1 -8.59 -4.53 0.81
N ALA A 2 -7.95 -5.27 1.73
CA ALA A 2 -8.65 -6.15 2.68
C ALA A 2 -9.64 -5.37 3.59
N SER A 3 -9.40 -4.10 3.87
CA SER A 3 -10.26 -3.25 4.70
C SER A 3 -11.50 -2.70 3.99
N LEU A 4 -11.57 -2.74 2.66
CA LEU A 4 -12.76 -2.34 1.88
C LEU A 4 -13.79 -3.47 1.74
N PHE A 5 -13.36 -4.72 1.90
CA PHE A 5 -14.21 -5.91 1.73
C PHE A 5 -15.42 -5.95 2.68
N PRO A 6 -15.29 -5.62 3.98
CA PRO A 6 -16.44 -5.67 4.90
C PRO A 6 -17.48 -4.57 4.70
N ILE A 7 -17.17 -3.52 3.92
CA ILE A 7 -18.12 -2.45 3.62
C ILE A 7 -19.17 -2.92 2.60
N ILE A 8 -18.80 -3.86 1.74
CA ILE A 8 -19.66 -4.29 0.61
C ILE A 8 -20.67 -5.34 1.06
N SER A 9 -20.32 -6.23 1.98
CA SER A 9 -21.28 -7.15 2.62
C SER A 9 -20.61 -7.92 3.77
N PRO A 10 -21.16 -7.88 4.99
CA PRO A 10 -20.69 -8.72 6.11
C PRO A 10 -20.81 -10.23 5.79
N THR A 11 -21.76 -10.60 4.94
CA THR A 11 -21.96 -12.00 4.49
C THR A 11 -20.85 -12.49 3.57
N LEU A 12 -20.34 -11.66 2.67
CA LEU A 12 -19.23 -12.00 1.76
C LEU A 12 -17.91 -12.16 2.54
N THR A 13 -17.66 -11.33 3.56
CA THR A 13 -16.48 -11.44 4.41
C THR A 13 -16.49 -12.76 5.19
N GLN A 14 -17.64 -13.17 5.71
CA GLN A 14 -17.77 -14.46 6.40
C GLN A 14 -17.53 -15.65 5.47
N VAL A 15 -17.99 -15.60 4.23
CA VAL A 15 -17.84 -16.70 3.28
C VAL A 15 -16.40 -16.80 2.74
N ILE A 16 -15.77 -15.67 2.43
CA ILE A 16 -14.45 -15.66 1.78
C ILE A 16 -13.32 -15.85 2.79
N VAL A 17 -13.46 -15.33 4.00
CA VAL A 17 -12.40 -15.41 5.02
C VAL A 17 -12.58 -16.63 5.94
N ARG A 18 -13.79 -16.91 6.40
CA ARG A 18 -14.04 -18.01 7.35
C ARG A 18 -13.90 -19.42 6.74
N LYS A 19 -14.40 -19.65 5.51
CA LYS A 19 -14.36 -20.99 4.91
C LYS A 19 -12.94 -21.53 4.66
N PRO A 20 -12.00 -20.82 4.05
CA PRO A 20 -10.65 -21.35 3.85
C PRO A 20 -9.88 -21.52 5.17
N PHE A 21 -10.12 -20.68 6.19
CA PHE A 21 -9.45 -20.81 7.49
C PHE A 21 -9.95 -21.99 8.34
N SER A 22 -11.23 -22.32 8.26
CA SER A 22 -11.77 -23.51 8.95
C SER A 22 -11.23 -24.82 8.36
N ILE A 23 -10.88 -24.84 7.07
CA ILE A 23 -10.27 -25.98 6.39
C ILE A 23 -8.80 -26.18 6.82
N LEU A 24 -8.12 -25.11 7.23
CA LEU A 24 -6.71 -25.14 7.67
C LEU A 24 -6.53 -25.53 9.14
N GLY A 25 -7.61 -25.85 9.88
CA GLY A 25 -7.54 -26.39 11.24
C GLY A 25 -6.90 -25.49 12.30
N ARG A 26 -6.75 -24.18 12.00
CA ARG A 26 -6.21 -23.20 12.95
C ARG A 26 -7.36 -22.48 13.64
N GLY A 27 -7.42 -22.72 14.92
CA GLY A 27 -8.25 -22.25 16.00
C GLY A 27 -9.26 -21.12 15.76
N GLU A 28 -10.32 -21.19 16.53
CA GLU A 28 -11.41 -20.21 16.58
C GLU A 28 -10.90 -18.77 16.69
N TRP A 29 -10.97 -18.04 15.60
CA TRP A 29 -10.92 -16.58 15.64
C TRP A 29 -12.22 -16.07 16.28
N SER A 30 -12.31 -16.17 17.60
CA SER A 30 -13.45 -15.74 18.41
C SER A 30 -13.39 -14.26 18.79
N GLN A 31 -12.72 -13.43 18.02
CA GLN A 31 -12.90 -11.98 18.14
C GLN A 31 -13.81 -11.49 17.02
N GLU A 32 -15.11 -11.45 17.30
CA GLU A 32 -16.04 -10.56 16.63
C GLU A 32 -15.61 -9.12 16.91
N THR A 33 -14.56 -8.66 16.25
CA THR A 33 -14.26 -7.23 16.19
C THR A 33 -15.29 -6.64 15.25
N SER A 34 -16.50 -6.39 15.77
CA SER A 34 -17.53 -5.63 15.08
C SER A 34 -17.04 -4.18 15.02
N MET A 35 -16.29 -3.87 13.96
CA MET A 35 -15.88 -2.48 13.70
C MET A 35 -17.15 -1.62 13.57
N THR A 36 -17.21 -0.55 14.31
CA THR A 36 -18.31 0.41 14.22
C THR A 36 -18.28 1.12 12.86
N ARG A 37 -19.44 1.58 12.38
CA ARG A 37 -19.53 2.37 11.14
C ARG A 37 -18.58 3.58 11.17
N THR A 38 -18.38 4.17 12.33
CA THR A 38 -17.46 5.28 12.54
C THR A 38 -16.01 4.87 12.29
N SER A 39 -15.58 3.70 12.77
CA SER A 39 -14.23 3.17 12.53
C SER A 39 -13.96 2.93 11.04
N TYR A 40 -14.94 2.43 10.29
CA TYR A 40 -14.85 2.32 8.84
C TYR A 40 -14.71 3.68 8.14
N GLY A 41 -15.51 4.67 8.57
CA GLY A 41 -15.42 6.03 8.03
C GLY A 41 -14.03 6.63 8.23
N ILE A 42 -13.48 6.52 9.43
CA ILE A 42 -12.12 6.98 9.75
C ILE A 42 -11.08 6.26 8.88
N ALA A 43 -11.17 4.94 8.76
CA ALA A 43 -10.23 4.17 7.95
C ALA A 43 -10.26 4.59 6.47
N LEU A 44 -11.45 4.86 5.90
CA LEU A 44 -11.57 5.37 4.53
C LEU A 44 -10.94 6.75 4.37
N VAL A 45 -11.19 7.67 5.30
CA VAL A 45 -10.59 9.02 5.27
C VAL A 45 -9.07 8.93 5.35
N LEU A 46 -8.53 8.13 6.27
CA LEU A 46 -7.08 7.91 6.39
C LEU A 46 -6.49 7.28 5.13
N MET A 47 -7.20 6.33 4.51
CA MET A 47 -6.77 5.73 3.26
C MET A 47 -6.73 6.75 2.11
N MET A 48 -7.76 7.59 1.95
CA MET A 48 -7.77 8.65 0.94
C MET A 48 -6.65 9.65 1.19
N LEU A 49 -6.45 10.06 2.45
CA LEU A 49 -5.37 10.96 2.82
C LEU A 49 -4.00 10.37 2.46
N SER A 50 -3.78 9.08 2.68
CA SER A 50 -2.52 8.41 2.32
C SER A 50 -2.27 8.47 0.81
N TRP A 51 -3.28 8.28 -0.05
CA TRP A 51 -3.13 8.41 -1.51
C TRP A 51 -2.75 9.83 -1.94
N ILE A 52 -3.34 10.85 -1.29
CA ILE A 52 -3.00 12.26 -1.54
C ILE A 52 -1.55 12.53 -1.13
N LEU A 53 -1.13 12.07 0.04
CA LEU A 53 0.25 12.24 0.52
C LEU A 53 1.26 11.56 -0.40
N TRP A 54 0.95 10.35 -0.91
CA TRP A 54 1.77 9.69 -1.92
C TRP A 54 1.88 10.51 -3.21
N GLY A 55 0.77 11.03 -3.71
CA GLY A 55 0.76 11.92 -4.86
C GLY A 55 1.61 13.17 -4.65
N LEU A 56 1.51 13.79 -3.47
CA LEU A 56 2.32 14.95 -3.10
C LEU A 56 3.82 14.61 -3.03
N ALA A 57 4.18 13.47 -2.45
CA ALA A 57 5.57 13.02 -2.41
C ALA A 57 6.16 12.91 -3.82
N HIS A 58 5.44 12.30 -4.77
CA HIS A 58 5.87 12.22 -6.17
C HIS A 58 5.94 13.61 -6.83
N LYS A 59 5.02 14.51 -6.49
CA LYS A 59 5.06 15.89 -6.98
C LYS A 59 6.33 16.61 -6.52
N PHE A 60 6.72 16.46 -5.26
CA PHE A 60 7.95 17.05 -4.75
C PHE A 60 9.21 16.49 -5.41
N ILE A 61 9.23 15.17 -5.69
CA ILE A 61 10.33 14.56 -6.46
C ILE A 61 10.43 15.22 -7.84
N LEU A 62 9.32 15.39 -8.57
CA LEU A 62 9.29 15.99 -9.89
C LEU A 62 9.71 17.46 -9.86
N LEU A 63 9.21 18.23 -8.89
CA LEU A 63 9.61 19.64 -8.72
C LEU A 63 11.12 19.77 -8.45
N GLY A 64 11.70 18.84 -7.68
CA GLY A 64 13.15 18.77 -7.47
C GLY A 64 13.93 18.47 -8.75
N LEU A 65 13.31 17.84 -9.74
CA LEU A 65 13.87 17.59 -11.08
C LEU A 65 13.56 18.73 -12.08
N GLY A 66 12.92 19.80 -11.63
CA GLY A 66 12.53 20.93 -12.48
C GLY A 66 11.34 20.64 -13.40
N VAL A 67 10.55 19.60 -13.11
CA VAL A 67 9.40 19.19 -13.91
C VAL A 67 8.13 19.33 -13.05
N ASP A 68 7.05 19.83 -13.65
CA ASP A 68 5.74 19.88 -12.99
C ASP A 68 4.75 18.92 -13.67
N ALA A 69 3.94 18.26 -12.86
CA ALA A 69 2.84 17.41 -13.31
C ALA A 69 1.64 17.58 -12.37
N SER A 70 0.45 17.35 -12.90
CA SER A 70 -0.77 17.47 -12.09
C SER A 70 -0.81 16.40 -10.99
N LEU A 71 -1.27 16.78 -9.82
CA LEU A 71 -1.41 15.87 -8.68
C LEU A 71 -2.32 14.67 -9.01
N ALA A 72 -3.41 14.91 -9.76
CA ALA A 72 -4.33 13.86 -10.18
C ALA A 72 -3.66 12.81 -11.07
N LEU A 73 -2.79 13.24 -12.00
CA LEU A 73 -1.98 12.34 -12.83
C LEU A 73 -1.08 11.45 -11.97
N LEU A 74 -0.39 12.03 -10.98
CA LEU A 74 0.54 11.31 -10.12
C LEU A 74 -0.19 10.28 -9.23
N ILE A 75 -1.29 10.69 -8.61
CA ILE A 75 -2.13 9.79 -7.80
C ILE A 75 -2.66 8.66 -8.69
N GLY A 76 -3.23 8.97 -9.86
CA GLY A 76 -3.78 7.98 -10.78
C GLY A 76 -2.73 6.98 -11.28
N SER A 77 -1.57 7.48 -11.75
CA SER A 77 -0.48 6.62 -12.23
C SER A 77 0.06 5.70 -11.13
N PHE A 78 0.23 6.21 -9.92
CA PHE A 78 0.70 5.43 -8.78
C PHE A 78 -0.34 4.41 -8.33
N SER A 79 -1.62 4.77 -8.32
CA SER A 79 -2.72 3.85 -7.96
C SER A 79 -2.81 2.66 -8.92
N ILE A 80 -2.70 2.92 -10.23
CA ILE A 80 -2.69 1.86 -11.25
C ILE A 80 -1.47 0.96 -11.07
N ALA A 81 -0.29 1.54 -10.87
CA ALA A 81 0.94 0.78 -10.65
C ALA A 81 0.84 -0.10 -9.39
N TRP A 82 0.24 0.42 -8.32
CA TRP A 82 0.00 -0.32 -7.08
C TRP A 82 -0.96 -1.49 -7.29
N LEU A 83 -2.04 -1.25 -8.04
CA LEU A 83 -3.03 -2.29 -8.35
C LEU A 83 -2.40 -3.42 -9.17
N VAL A 84 -1.64 -3.09 -10.22
CA VAL A 84 -0.95 -4.10 -11.05
C VAL A 84 0.10 -4.85 -10.23
N GLY A 85 0.88 -4.15 -9.41
CA GLY A 85 1.85 -4.78 -8.50
C GLY A 85 1.21 -5.73 -7.48
N PHE A 86 -0.01 -5.42 -7.03
CA PHE A 86 -0.77 -6.30 -6.14
C PHE A 86 -1.19 -7.60 -6.83
N PHE A 87 -1.61 -7.54 -8.10
CA PHE A 87 -1.96 -8.73 -8.87
C PHE A 87 -0.75 -9.52 -9.37
N ALA A 88 0.42 -8.91 -9.39
CA ALA A 88 1.68 -9.58 -9.72
C ALA A 88 2.24 -10.42 -8.55
N PHE A 89 1.37 -11.24 -7.90
CA PHE A 89 1.71 -12.04 -6.71
C PHE A 89 2.81 -13.08 -6.93
N PHE A 90 3.12 -13.41 -8.19
CA PHE A 90 4.23 -14.29 -8.56
C PHE A 90 5.60 -13.59 -8.51
N LEU A 91 5.62 -12.25 -8.40
CA LEU A 91 6.83 -11.46 -8.19
C LEU A 91 6.95 -11.06 -6.71
N PRO A 92 8.09 -11.29 -6.06
CA PRO A 92 8.29 -10.90 -4.66
C PRO A 92 7.98 -9.41 -4.48
N ALA A 93 6.98 -9.08 -3.65
CA ALA A 93 6.51 -7.72 -3.39
C ALA A 93 6.11 -6.91 -4.64
N GLY A 94 5.78 -7.58 -5.79
CA GLY A 94 5.48 -6.91 -7.06
C GLY A 94 6.68 -6.18 -7.67
N LEU A 95 7.91 -6.58 -7.29
CA LEU A 95 9.15 -5.96 -7.78
C LEU A 95 9.22 -6.00 -9.31
N GLY A 96 9.50 -4.85 -9.90
CA GLY A 96 9.59 -4.66 -11.36
C GLY A 96 8.25 -4.36 -12.02
N ALA A 97 7.17 -5.07 -11.69
CA ALA A 97 5.84 -4.82 -12.28
C ALA A 97 5.30 -3.44 -11.91
N ARG A 98 5.38 -3.08 -10.64
CA ARG A 98 4.90 -1.81 -10.11
C ARG A 98 5.71 -0.64 -10.66
N GLU A 99 7.04 -0.74 -10.62
CA GLU A 99 7.95 0.27 -11.13
C GLU A 99 7.81 0.41 -12.65
N GLY A 100 7.68 -0.70 -13.37
CA GLY A 100 7.48 -0.71 -14.83
C GLY A 100 6.18 -0.02 -15.24
N VAL A 101 5.07 -0.34 -14.59
CA VAL A 101 3.76 0.29 -14.87
C VAL A 101 3.78 1.76 -14.48
N PHE A 102 4.39 2.13 -13.36
CA PHE A 102 4.50 3.53 -12.96
C PHE A 102 5.33 4.34 -13.95
N THR A 103 6.50 3.83 -14.34
CA THR A 103 7.34 4.44 -15.38
C THR A 103 6.59 4.56 -16.70
N PHE A 104 5.90 3.50 -17.14
CA PHE A 104 5.11 3.52 -18.38
C PHE A 104 4.02 4.58 -18.34
N ASN A 105 3.21 4.63 -17.28
CA ASN A 105 2.15 5.62 -17.15
C ASN A 105 2.70 7.06 -17.16
N LEU A 106 3.78 7.31 -16.45
CA LEU A 106 4.41 8.64 -16.44
C LEU A 106 5.04 8.99 -17.78
N SER A 107 5.58 8.02 -18.52
CA SER A 107 6.22 8.26 -19.82
C SER A 107 5.23 8.69 -20.92
N LEU A 108 3.93 8.51 -20.70
CA LEU A 108 2.89 9.04 -21.60
C LEU A 108 2.79 10.57 -21.54
N PHE A 109 3.30 11.20 -20.48
CA PHE A 109 3.18 12.62 -20.21
C PHE A 109 4.52 13.32 -19.97
N LEU A 110 5.54 12.56 -19.60
CA LEU A 110 6.90 13.01 -19.30
C LEU A 110 7.92 12.30 -20.18
N SER A 111 9.14 12.79 -20.24
CA SER A 111 10.21 12.05 -20.90
C SER A 111 10.48 10.73 -20.16
N GLY A 112 10.78 9.65 -20.92
CA GLY A 112 11.02 8.33 -20.34
C GLY A 112 12.15 8.30 -19.30
N GLY A 113 13.17 9.15 -19.46
CA GLY A 113 14.26 9.29 -18.50
C GLY A 113 13.78 9.86 -17.16
N VAL A 114 12.96 10.93 -17.19
CA VAL A 114 12.35 11.50 -15.98
C VAL A 114 11.39 10.51 -15.33
N ALA A 115 10.54 9.85 -16.11
CA ALA A 115 9.61 8.85 -15.61
C ALA A 115 10.31 7.70 -14.87
N GLY A 116 11.37 7.16 -15.46
CA GLY A 116 12.19 6.10 -14.85
C GLY A 116 12.90 6.58 -13.58
N LEU A 117 13.47 7.78 -13.61
CA LEU A 117 14.15 8.35 -12.44
C LEU A 117 13.18 8.56 -11.26
N VAL A 118 11.97 9.07 -11.53
CA VAL A 118 10.92 9.23 -10.51
C VAL A 118 10.52 7.88 -9.91
N ALA A 119 10.37 6.85 -10.73
CA ALA A 119 10.02 5.51 -10.26
C ALA A 119 11.11 4.94 -9.34
N VAL A 120 12.39 5.09 -9.70
CA VAL A 120 13.53 4.63 -8.89
C VAL A 120 13.63 5.42 -7.59
N LEU A 121 13.56 6.75 -7.63
CA LEU A 121 13.62 7.59 -6.44
C LEU A 121 12.45 7.30 -5.49
N SER A 122 11.24 7.14 -6.03
CA SER A 122 10.06 6.75 -5.27
C SER A 122 10.28 5.43 -4.54
N ARG A 123 10.83 4.42 -5.22
CA ARG A 123 11.11 3.12 -4.62
C ARG A 123 12.17 3.22 -3.52
N THR A 124 13.25 3.96 -3.78
CA THR A 124 14.31 4.18 -2.79
C THR A 124 13.76 4.82 -1.53
N LEU A 125 12.95 5.88 -1.65
CA LEU A 125 12.31 6.53 -0.51
C LEU A 125 11.37 5.59 0.25
N ASN A 126 10.58 4.77 -0.47
CA ASN A 126 9.72 3.76 0.16
C ASN A 126 10.54 2.80 1.04
N VAL A 127 11.60 2.21 0.47
CA VAL A 127 12.45 1.27 1.20
C VAL A 127 13.11 1.93 2.40
N LEU A 128 13.58 3.18 2.26
CA LEU A 128 14.14 3.92 3.39
C LEU A 128 13.13 4.11 4.51
N VAL A 129 11.89 4.51 4.18
CA VAL A 129 10.82 4.66 5.18
C VAL A 129 10.49 3.32 5.83
N GLU A 130 10.38 2.24 5.07
CA GLU A 130 10.13 0.90 5.59
C GLU A 130 11.22 0.47 6.58
N VAL A 131 12.50 0.70 6.23
CA VAL A 131 13.64 0.39 7.12
C VAL A 131 13.59 1.22 8.40
N VAL A 132 13.31 2.53 8.30
CA VAL A 132 13.21 3.41 9.47
C VAL A 132 12.06 2.98 10.38
N VAL A 133 10.89 2.71 9.82
CA VAL A 133 9.72 2.26 10.59
C VAL A 133 9.98 0.91 11.25
N PHE A 134 10.62 -0.02 10.52
CA PHE A 134 11.01 -1.32 11.08
C PHE A 134 12.00 -1.17 12.23
N ALA A 135 13.07 -0.38 12.03
CA ALA A 135 14.06 -0.12 13.08
C ALA A 135 13.41 0.51 14.32
N PHE A 136 12.50 1.49 14.12
CA PHE A 136 11.75 2.08 15.21
C PHE A 136 10.84 1.06 15.91
N GLY A 137 10.15 0.20 15.15
CA GLY A 137 9.35 -0.89 15.71
C GLY A 137 10.15 -1.82 16.61
N LEU A 138 11.37 -2.18 16.22
CA LEU A 138 12.25 -3.02 17.04
C LEU A 138 12.60 -2.38 18.40
N THR A 139 12.68 -1.06 18.48
CA THR A 139 12.95 -0.37 19.76
C THR A 139 11.76 -0.36 20.70
N MET A 140 10.55 -0.67 20.19
CA MET A 140 9.33 -0.71 20.98
C MET A 140 8.98 -2.10 21.52
N ILE A 141 9.65 -3.15 21.03
CA ILE A 141 9.46 -4.52 21.51
C ILE A 141 10.24 -4.66 22.83
N SER A 142 9.56 -4.97 23.92
CA SER A 142 10.21 -5.24 25.20
C SER A 142 10.90 -6.61 25.16
N PRO A 143 12.09 -6.77 25.83
CA PRO A 143 12.80 -8.05 25.88
C PRO A 143 11.96 -9.20 26.47
N GLU A 144 10.99 -8.89 27.33
CA GLU A 144 10.12 -9.87 27.99
C GLU A 144 9.16 -10.58 27.00
N GLU A 145 8.79 -9.92 25.90
CA GLU A 145 7.92 -10.53 24.87
C GLU A 145 8.66 -11.54 23.97
N LEU A 146 9.98 -11.54 23.97
CA LEU A 146 10.80 -12.44 23.16
C LEU A 146 11.15 -13.76 23.89
N GLU A 147 10.91 -13.86 25.20
CA GLU A 147 11.19 -15.06 26.02
C GLU A 147 9.99 -15.99 26.17
N GLU A 148 8.78 -15.60 25.74
CA GLU A 148 7.55 -16.42 25.87
C GLU A 148 7.23 -17.31 24.63
N GLU A 149 8.04 -17.34 23.58
CA GLU A 149 7.92 -18.28 22.44
C GLU A 149 8.94 -19.43 22.53
#